data_26b9c6385ecc64d375f613ab602fd114
#
_entry.id   26b9c6385ecc64d375f613ab602fd114
#
_cell.length_a   1.000
_cell.length_b   1.000
_cell.length_c   1.000
_cell.angle_alpha   90.00
_cell.angle_beta   90.00
_cell.angle_gamma   90.00
#
_symmetry.space_group_name_H-M   'P 1'
#
loop_
_entity.id
_entity.type
_entity.pdbx_description
1 polymer ?
#
loop_
_entity_poly.entity_id
_entity_poly.type
_entity_poly.pdbx_seq_one_letter_code
_entity_poly.pdbx_strand_id
1 'polypeptide(L)'
;DFLLDFTLSSPKNWHLIMNTFKTYHSNVTIVFFMAFMIFSCSKENPTRHLDLGNWYLQRGLIDEAIIEYREVSRLYGGHQSDLQRDEFQVLGTAHLKLAIAYTKKGWWEYALSEAKRSFDITPNKDCHELITLIEDKLSQDIKS
;
A
#
# COMPACT_ATOMS: atom_id res chain seq x y z
N ASP A 1 -1.89 42.48 50.65
CA ASP A 1 -2.02 43.82 49.98
C ASP A 1 -1.23 43.92 48.66
N PHE A 2 -0.69 42.81 48.14
CA PHE A 2 0.07 42.80 46.87
C PHE A 2 -0.78 42.36 45.63
N LEU A 3 -2.03 41.98 45.84
CA LEU A 3 -2.90 41.44 44.78
C LEU A 3 -3.96 42.44 44.26
N LEU A 4 -3.99 43.65 44.77
CA LEU A 4 -5.01 44.65 44.39
C LEU A 4 -4.50 45.75 43.44
N ASP A 5 -3.17 45.83 43.19
CA ASP A 5 -2.58 46.85 42.31
C ASP A 5 -2.51 46.47 40.81
N PHE A 6 -2.98 45.31 40.45
CA PHE A 6 -2.93 44.84 39.05
C PHE A 6 -4.18 45.19 38.21
N THR A 7 -5.17 45.89 38.81
CA THR A 7 -6.46 46.09 38.13
C THR A 7 -6.67 47.49 37.53
N LEU A 8 -5.67 48.35 37.52
CA LEU A 8 -5.84 49.74 37.00
C LEU A 8 -4.68 50.21 36.11
N SER A 9 -4.18 49.38 35.21
CA SER A 9 -3.25 49.80 34.18
C SER A 9 -3.95 49.87 32.83
N SER A 10 -4.33 51.10 32.47
CA SER A 10 -4.51 51.67 31.14
C SER A 10 -5.09 50.81 29.99
N PRO A 11 -6.22 51.22 29.40
CA PRO A 11 -6.86 50.53 28.27
C PRO A 11 -6.04 50.51 26.95
N LYS A 12 -4.85 51.10 26.95
CA LYS A 12 -4.02 51.21 25.75
C LYS A 12 -3.28 49.90 25.39
N ASN A 13 -3.13 48.97 26.31
CA ASN A 13 -2.37 47.73 26.06
C ASN A 13 -3.24 46.50 25.71
N TRP A 14 -4.56 46.63 25.80
CA TRP A 14 -5.47 45.51 25.48
C TRP A 14 -5.36 45.05 24.03
N HIS A 15 -5.15 45.95 23.08
CA HIS A 15 -4.99 45.60 21.67
C HIS A 15 -3.69 44.82 21.40
N LEU A 16 -2.62 45.08 22.12
CA LEU A 16 -1.36 44.33 22.00
C LEU A 16 -1.51 42.95 22.60
N ILE A 17 -2.13 42.81 23.76
CA ILE A 17 -2.38 41.51 24.41
C ILE A 17 -3.34 40.65 23.55
N MET A 18 -4.42 41.27 23.04
CA MET A 18 -5.36 40.54 22.16
C MET A 18 -4.72 40.10 20.83
N ASN A 19 -3.84 40.89 20.24
CA ASN A 19 -3.12 40.51 19.04
C ASN A 19 -2.10 39.39 19.29
N THR A 20 -1.39 39.40 20.41
CA THR A 20 -0.46 38.30 20.77
C THR A 20 -1.21 37.00 21.06
N PHE A 21 -2.36 37.09 21.75
CA PHE A 21 -3.23 35.90 21.94
C PHE A 21 -3.77 35.35 20.61
N LYS A 22 -4.21 36.23 19.70
CA LYS A 22 -4.74 35.83 18.39
C LYS A 22 -3.69 35.20 17.51
N THR A 23 -2.46 35.68 17.50
CA THR A 23 -1.34 35.10 16.76
C THR A 23 -0.86 33.79 17.40
N TYR A 24 -0.86 33.70 18.73
CA TYR A 24 -0.49 32.47 19.44
C TYR A 24 -1.49 31.33 19.16
N HIS A 25 -2.80 31.60 19.25
CA HIS A 25 -3.83 30.61 18.90
C HIS A 25 -3.77 30.19 17.42
N SER A 26 -3.51 31.13 16.52
CA SER A 26 -3.35 30.80 15.08
C SER A 26 -2.16 29.87 14.82
N ASN A 27 -1.03 30.14 15.47
CA ASN A 27 0.18 29.31 15.30
C ASN A 27 0.02 27.93 15.96
N VAL A 28 -0.61 27.84 17.12
CA VAL A 28 -0.88 26.58 17.81
C VAL A 28 -1.85 25.70 17.00
N THR A 29 -2.90 26.30 16.42
CA THR A 29 -3.84 25.56 15.55
C THR A 29 -3.18 25.07 14.28
N ILE A 30 -2.27 25.83 13.65
CA ILE A 30 -1.53 25.42 12.47
C ILE A 30 -0.57 24.26 12.80
N VAL A 31 0.14 24.31 13.92
CA VAL A 31 1.05 23.26 14.38
C VAL A 31 0.26 21.98 14.71
N PHE A 32 -0.92 22.12 15.35
CA PHE A 32 -1.79 20.97 15.65
C PHE A 32 -2.37 20.33 14.39
N PHE A 33 -2.73 21.14 13.38
CA PHE A 33 -3.22 20.67 12.09
C PHE A 33 -2.11 19.98 11.27
N MET A 34 -0.89 20.52 11.29
CA MET A 34 0.28 19.86 10.69
C MET A 34 0.64 18.55 11.39
N ALA A 35 0.61 18.50 12.72
CA ALA A 35 0.85 17.28 13.48
C ALA A 35 -0.22 16.22 13.18
N PHE A 36 -1.48 16.60 12.99
CA PHE A 36 -2.58 15.69 12.64
C PHE A 36 -2.42 15.10 11.24
N MET A 37 -1.90 15.86 10.27
CA MET A 37 -1.61 15.37 8.91
C MET A 37 -0.48 14.33 8.89
N ILE A 38 0.49 14.41 9.81
CA ILE A 38 1.61 13.45 9.88
C ILE A 38 1.15 12.11 10.48
N PHE A 39 0.14 12.10 11.36
CA PHE A 39 -0.40 10.90 11.98
C PHE A 39 -1.39 10.11 11.10
N SER A 40 -1.75 10.61 9.91
CA SER A 40 -2.68 9.95 8.98
C SER A 40 -2.00 8.92 8.07
N CYS A 41 -0.85 8.39 8.45
CA CYS A 41 -0.24 7.26 7.73
C CYS A 41 -0.98 5.98 8.15
N SER A 42 -2.10 5.68 7.51
CA SER A 42 -2.78 4.39 7.68
C SER A 42 -1.88 3.28 7.16
N LYS A 43 -1.70 2.22 7.97
CA LYS A 43 -0.99 1.02 7.57
C LYS A 43 -1.58 0.52 6.25
N GLU A 44 -0.77 0.46 5.20
CA GLU A 44 -1.21 -0.06 3.91
C GLU A 44 -1.71 -1.50 4.09
N ASN A 45 -2.88 -1.79 3.53
CA ASN A 45 -3.49 -3.11 3.66
C ASN A 45 -3.25 -3.92 2.37
N PRO A 46 -2.43 -4.99 2.42
CA PRO A 46 -2.12 -5.80 1.24
C PRO A 46 -3.35 -6.42 0.58
N THR A 47 -4.36 -6.80 1.36
CA THR A 47 -5.62 -7.36 0.83
C THR A 47 -6.35 -6.35 -0.07
N ARG A 48 -6.32 -5.07 0.28
CA ARG A 48 -6.91 -4.01 -0.55
C ARG A 48 -6.23 -3.92 -1.92
N HIS A 49 -4.91 -4.06 -1.98
CA HIS A 49 -4.15 -4.08 -3.24
C HIS A 49 -4.51 -5.32 -4.06
N LEU A 50 -4.66 -6.49 -3.43
CA LEU A 50 -5.12 -7.69 -4.11
C LEU A 50 -6.50 -7.50 -4.75
N ASP A 51 -7.45 -6.93 -4.00
CA ASP A 51 -8.81 -6.67 -4.49
C ASP A 51 -8.84 -5.65 -5.63
N LEU A 52 -8.06 -4.59 -5.51
CA LEU A 52 -7.94 -3.55 -6.53
C LEU A 52 -7.29 -4.10 -7.80
N GLY A 53 -6.25 -4.93 -7.67
CA GLY A 53 -5.64 -5.64 -8.78
C GLY A 53 -6.62 -6.57 -9.49
N ASN A 54 -7.46 -7.29 -8.74
CA ASN A 54 -8.53 -8.13 -9.32
C ASN A 54 -9.55 -7.28 -10.10
N TRP A 55 -9.92 -6.13 -9.57
CA TRP A 55 -10.85 -5.20 -10.22
C TRP A 55 -10.27 -4.66 -11.53
N TYR A 56 -8.97 -4.28 -11.57
CA TYR A 56 -8.28 -3.85 -12.78
C TYR A 56 -8.19 -4.98 -13.81
N LEU A 57 -7.81 -6.19 -13.36
CA LEU A 57 -7.66 -7.35 -14.23
C LEU A 57 -8.97 -7.72 -14.94
N GLN A 58 -10.11 -7.66 -14.23
CA GLN A 58 -11.43 -7.91 -14.79
C GLN A 58 -11.83 -6.89 -15.85
N ARG A 59 -11.31 -5.67 -15.77
CA ARG A 59 -11.56 -4.59 -16.76
C ARG A 59 -10.56 -4.55 -17.90
N GLY A 60 -9.60 -5.49 -17.93
CA GLY A 60 -8.56 -5.54 -18.94
C GLY A 60 -7.45 -4.51 -18.75
N LEU A 61 -7.44 -3.80 -17.63
CA LEU A 61 -6.39 -2.86 -17.23
C LEU A 61 -5.22 -3.65 -16.64
N ILE A 62 -4.46 -4.31 -17.52
CA ILE A 62 -3.47 -5.32 -17.11
C ILE A 62 -2.27 -4.66 -16.40
N ASP A 63 -1.83 -3.50 -16.87
CA ASP A 63 -0.66 -2.82 -16.31
C ASP A 63 -0.95 -2.30 -14.90
N GLU A 64 -2.14 -1.75 -14.67
CA GLU A 64 -2.60 -1.33 -13.36
C GLU A 64 -2.75 -2.52 -12.40
N ALA A 65 -3.27 -3.65 -12.88
CA ALA A 65 -3.37 -4.87 -12.09
C ALA A 65 -1.98 -5.37 -11.66
N ILE A 66 -0.99 -5.34 -12.55
CA ILE A 66 0.39 -5.73 -12.25
C ILE A 66 0.97 -4.85 -11.13
N ILE A 67 0.75 -3.55 -11.18
CA ILE A 67 1.23 -2.61 -10.15
C ILE A 67 0.66 -3.00 -8.78
N GLU A 68 -0.64 -3.22 -8.70
CA GLU A 68 -1.33 -3.55 -7.45
C GLU A 68 -0.87 -4.90 -6.88
N TYR A 69 -0.76 -5.94 -7.70
CA TYR A 69 -0.27 -7.24 -7.25
C TYR A 69 1.19 -7.20 -6.78
N ARG A 70 2.04 -6.41 -7.44
CA ARG A 70 3.43 -6.20 -7.01
C ARG A 70 3.49 -5.48 -5.67
N GLU A 71 2.54 -4.59 -5.40
CA GLU A 71 2.46 -3.90 -4.13
C GLU A 71 2.18 -4.85 -2.97
N VAL A 72 1.31 -5.86 -3.16
CA VAL A 72 1.12 -6.94 -2.18
C VAL A 72 2.45 -7.64 -1.87
N SER A 73 3.21 -7.99 -2.91
CA SER A 73 4.51 -8.66 -2.75
C SER A 73 5.53 -7.75 -2.04
N ARG A 74 5.51 -6.45 -2.29
CA ARG A 74 6.37 -5.47 -1.63
C ARG A 74 6.05 -5.36 -0.13
N LEU A 75 4.78 -5.29 0.21
CA LEU A 75 4.32 -5.13 1.60
C LEU A 75 4.66 -6.35 2.47
N TYR A 76 4.59 -7.55 1.91
CA TYR A 76 4.92 -8.78 2.61
C TYR A 76 6.38 -9.23 2.47
N GLY A 77 7.10 -8.75 1.45
CA GLY A 77 8.43 -9.25 1.09
C GLY A 77 9.53 -9.03 2.14
N GLY A 78 9.37 -8.05 3.02
CA GLY A 78 10.36 -7.75 4.06
C GLY A 78 10.22 -8.59 5.34
N HIS A 79 9.13 -9.33 5.53
CA HIS A 79 8.78 -9.97 6.80
C HIS A 79 8.14 -11.35 6.60
N GLN A 80 8.59 -12.11 5.60
CA GLN A 80 7.98 -13.41 5.27
C GLN A 80 7.99 -14.41 6.43
N SER A 81 8.99 -14.36 7.31
CA SER A 81 9.07 -15.22 8.50
C SER A 81 7.97 -14.98 9.53
N ASP A 82 7.37 -13.80 9.51
CA ASP A 82 6.43 -13.34 10.54
C ASP A 82 4.97 -13.35 10.04
N LEU A 83 4.76 -13.76 8.78
CA LEU A 83 3.43 -13.81 8.17
C LEU A 83 2.55 -14.87 8.82
N GLN A 84 1.28 -14.55 9.00
CA GLN A 84 0.26 -15.48 9.41
C GLN A 84 -0.24 -16.29 8.18
N ARG A 85 -1.00 -17.35 8.45
CA ARG A 85 -1.47 -18.28 7.40
C ARG A 85 -2.30 -17.59 6.31
N ASP A 86 -3.18 -16.69 6.72
CA ASP A 86 -4.03 -15.90 5.82
C ASP A 86 -3.21 -14.91 4.99
N GLU A 87 -2.17 -14.32 5.56
CA GLU A 87 -1.24 -13.44 4.85
C GLU A 87 -0.42 -14.21 3.80
N PHE A 88 0.03 -15.44 4.11
CA PHE A 88 0.63 -16.33 3.12
C PHE A 88 -0.32 -16.63 1.96
N GLN A 89 -1.61 -16.85 2.24
CA GLN A 89 -2.59 -17.07 1.19
C GLN A 89 -2.79 -15.84 0.29
N VAL A 90 -2.83 -14.64 0.89
CA VAL A 90 -2.91 -13.39 0.14
C VAL A 90 -1.69 -13.21 -0.74
N LEU A 91 -0.48 -13.44 -0.21
CA LEU A 91 0.77 -13.34 -0.95
C LEU A 91 0.85 -14.36 -2.10
N GLY A 92 0.55 -15.64 -1.83
CA GLY A 92 0.51 -16.70 -2.85
C GLY A 92 -0.50 -16.39 -3.95
N THR A 93 -1.68 -15.90 -3.58
CA THR A 93 -2.70 -15.48 -4.55
C THR A 93 -2.24 -14.29 -5.39
N ALA A 94 -1.57 -13.31 -4.79
CA ALA A 94 -1.03 -12.16 -5.54
C ALA A 94 0.00 -12.61 -6.59
N HIS A 95 0.91 -13.53 -6.25
CA HIS A 95 1.85 -14.11 -7.21
C HIS A 95 1.15 -14.88 -8.33
N LEU A 96 0.11 -15.67 -8.03
CA LEU A 96 -0.70 -16.35 -9.06
C LEU A 96 -1.36 -15.36 -10.01
N LYS A 97 -1.98 -14.30 -9.47
CA LYS A 97 -2.64 -13.26 -10.28
C LYS A 97 -1.64 -12.47 -11.11
N LEU A 98 -0.46 -12.23 -10.57
CA LEU A 98 0.64 -11.59 -11.29
C LEU A 98 1.12 -12.47 -12.46
N ALA A 99 1.27 -13.75 -12.26
CA ALA A 99 1.58 -14.72 -13.32
C ALA A 99 0.52 -14.68 -14.43
N ILE A 100 -0.77 -14.70 -14.08
CA ILE A 100 -1.87 -14.58 -15.04
C ILE A 100 -1.82 -13.25 -15.79
N ALA A 101 -1.52 -12.15 -15.12
CA ALA A 101 -1.39 -10.84 -15.76
C ALA A 101 -0.21 -10.81 -16.76
N TYR A 102 0.93 -11.41 -16.41
CA TYR A 102 2.08 -11.52 -17.30
C TYR A 102 1.81 -12.45 -18.50
N THR A 103 1.07 -13.56 -18.34
CA THR A 103 0.66 -14.38 -19.49
C THR A 103 -0.21 -13.60 -20.48
N LYS A 104 -1.10 -12.72 -19.97
CA LYS A 104 -1.92 -11.84 -20.84
C LYS A 104 -1.10 -10.80 -21.60
N LYS A 105 0.09 -10.43 -21.08
CA LYS A 105 1.06 -9.55 -21.76
C LYS A 105 2.01 -10.29 -22.69
N GLY A 106 2.01 -11.64 -22.65
CA GLY A 106 2.97 -12.46 -23.39
C GLY A 106 4.37 -12.49 -22.76
N TRP A 107 4.48 -12.11 -21.49
CA TRP A 107 5.75 -12.07 -20.76
C TRP A 107 5.97 -13.41 -20.02
N TRP A 108 6.26 -14.44 -20.81
CA TRP A 108 6.21 -15.84 -20.38
C TRP A 108 7.22 -16.19 -19.28
N GLU A 109 8.47 -15.67 -19.35
CA GLU A 109 9.50 -15.94 -18.34
C GLU A 109 9.13 -15.31 -17.00
N TYR A 110 8.60 -14.07 -17.01
CA TYR A 110 8.11 -13.42 -15.80
C TYR A 110 6.90 -14.16 -15.23
N ALA A 111 5.99 -14.61 -16.10
CA ALA A 111 4.83 -15.38 -15.70
C ALA A 111 5.24 -16.69 -15.02
N LEU A 112 6.22 -17.42 -15.59
CA LEU A 112 6.74 -18.66 -15.03
C LEU A 112 7.36 -18.44 -13.64
N SER A 113 8.17 -17.39 -13.50
CA SER A 113 8.79 -17.05 -12.23
C SER A 113 7.75 -16.79 -11.15
N GLU A 114 6.72 -16.02 -11.44
CA GLU A 114 5.68 -15.70 -10.47
C GLU A 114 4.76 -16.88 -10.17
N ALA A 115 4.46 -17.74 -11.16
CA ALA A 115 3.70 -18.96 -10.96
C ALA A 115 4.44 -19.94 -10.03
N LYS A 116 5.75 -20.10 -10.21
CA LYS A 116 6.59 -20.94 -9.32
C LYS A 116 6.62 -20.36 -7.89
N ARG A 117 6.78 -19.06 -7.72
CA ARG A 117 6.69 -18.41 -6.39
C ARG A 117 5.34 -18.63 -5.72
N SER A 118 4.25 -18.51 -6.48
CA SER A 118 2.93 -18.83 -5.95
C SER A 118 2.82 -20.27 -5.48
N PHE A 119 3.35 -21.21 -6.25
CA PHE A 119 3.34 -22.64 -5.91
C PHE A 119 4.18 -22.94 -4.68
N ASP A 120 5.34 -22.31 -4.52
CA ASP A 120 6.21 -22.47 -3.36
C ASP A 120 5.54 -21.97 -2.06
N ILE A 121 4.73 -20.91 -2.14
CA ILE A 121 4.03 -20.33 -0.99
C ILE A 121 2.74 -21.11 -0.68
N THR A 122 1.92 -21.38 -1.70
CA THR A 122 0.61 -22.03 -1.58
C THR A 122 0.45 -23.06 -2.71
N PRO A 123 0.99 -24.26 -2.56
CA PRO A 123 0.85 -25.33 -3.57
C PRO A 123 -0.62 -25.62 -3.84
N ASN A 124 -1.04 -25.46 -5.10
CA ASN A 124 -2.39 -25.79 -5.53
C ASN A 124 -2.41 -26.22 -7.00
N LYS A 125 -3.53 -26.82 -7.41
CA LYS A 125 -3.70 -27.37 -8.76
C LYS A 125 -3.62 -26.29 -9.83
N ASP A 126 -4.25 -25.15 -9.60
CA ASP A 126 -4.30 -24.03 -10.56
C ASP A 126 -2.90 -23.49 -10.88
N CYS A 127 -2.04 -23.36 -9.86
CA CYS A 127 -0.65 -22.95 -10.05
C CYS A 127 0.13 -23.98 -10.86
N HIS A 128 -0.06 -25.28 -10.58
CA HIS A 128 0.64 -26.33 -11.31
C HIS A 128 0.22 -26.38 -12.78
N GLU A 129 -1.06 -26.29 -13.06
CA GLU A 129 -1.59 -26.24 -14.43
C GLU A 129 -1.07 -25.02 -15.20
N LEU A 130 -1.02 -23.84 -14.53
CA LEU A 130 -0.49 -22.63 -15.13
C LEU A 130 1.01 -22.76 -15.45
N ILE A 131 1.81 -23.32 -14.54
CA ILE A 131 3.24 -23.57 -14.77
C ILE A 131 3.44 -24.46 -16.00
N THR A 132 2.72 -25.59 -16.07
CA THR A 132 2.80 -26.52 -17.19
C THR A 132 2.46 -25.83 -18.52
N LEU A 133 1.38 -25.06 -18.55
CA LEU A 133 0.95 -24.32 -19.73
C LEU A 133 2.02 -23.32 -20.20
N ILE A 134 2.63 -22.59 -19.28
CA ILE A 134 3.68 -21.62 -19.61
C ILE A 134 4.95 -22.33 -20.11
N GLU A 135 5.36 -23.43 -19.48
CA GLU A 135 6.55 -24.22 -19.89
C GLU A 135 6.34 -24.80 -21.28
N ASP A 136 5.16 -25.34 -21.59
CA ASP A 136 4.82 -25.82 -22.92
C ASP A 136 4.91 -24.70 -23.97
N LYS A 137 4.39 -23.50 -23.65
CA LYS A 137 4.46 -22.34 -24.53
C LYS A 137 5.91 -21.92 -24.81
N LEU A 138 6.73 -21.78 -23.77
CA LEU A 138 8.15 -21.45 -23.91
C LEU A 138 8.91 -22.49 -24.74
N SER A 139 8.57 -23.79 -24.58
CA SER A 139 9.20 -24.85 -25.35
C SER A 139 8.85 -24.83 -26.85
N GLN A 140 7.66 -24.33 -27.20
CA GLN A 140 7.22 -24.14 -28.57
C GLN A 140 7.93 -22.97 -29.25
N ASP A 141 8.07 -21.86 -28.51
CA ASP A 141 8.72 -20.64 -29.02
C ASP A 141 10.22 -20.87 -29.31
N ILE A 142 10.89 -21.77 -28.59
CA ILE A 142 12.29 -22.16 -28.85
C ILE A 142 12.44 -23.00 -30.13
N LYS A 143 11.40 -23.73 -30.52
CA LYS A 143 11.44 -24.65 -31.69
C LYS A 143 11.03 -23.99 -33.00
N SER A 144 10.48 -22.78 -32.96
CA SER A 144 10.05 -22.00 -34.12
C SER A 144 11.13 -21.07 -34.62
#